data_c8da97bc8b40c5aa43d52f68967b9e21
#
_entry.id   c8da97bc8b40c5aa43d52f68967b9e21
#
_cell.length_a   1.000
_cell.length_b   1.000
_cell.length_c   1.000
_cell.angle_alpha   90.00
_cell.angle_beta   90.00
_cell.angle_gamma   90.00
#
_symmetry.space_group_name_H-M   'P 1'
#
loop_
_entity.id
_entity.type
_entity.pdbx_description
1 polymer ?
#
loop_
_entity_poly.entity_id
_entity_poly.type
_entity_poly.pdbx_seq_one_letter_code
_entity_poly.pdbx_strand_id
1 'polypeptide(L)'
;MNFSFLHKYQDYFLRGAVVTIILSFFAVFIGTILGLLLTLLRRTNIRPIRFVLNQFGIDCKESNNPFIKFLVDGNPIKFIASVYIEFVRGTPLLVQIYIIYIGVPSLLGINIPDMIVAAIALFLNSAAYVAEIIRAGIEAVDKGQMEAARSLGMNGRRAMLYIIIPQAFKNILPALGNEFIAIIKDSSMVSVIGVAELMYNANTVRGSIALGLEPVIVAAMIYFVITFTLTRILGIVERRMKASDIR
;
A
#
# COMPACT_ATOMS: atom_id res chain seq x y z
N MET A 1 28.43 -21.90 15.23
CA MET A 1 27.00 -21.61 15.28
C MET A 1 26.27 -22.79 15.93
N ASN A 2 25.45 -22.51 16.94
CA ASN A 2 24.70 -23.56 17.64
C ASN A 2 23.18 -23.31 17.45
N PHE A 3 22.49 -24.25 16.83
CA PHE A 3 21.05 -24.18 16.55
C PHE A 3 20.21 -25.08 17.47
N SER A 4 20.76 -25.64 18.54
CA SER A 4 20.03 -26.49 19.48
C SER A 4 18.85 -25.78 20.17
N PHE A 5 18.89 -24.47 20.26
CA PHE A 5 17.81 -23.65 20.82
C PHE A 5 16.50 -23.75 20.04
N LEU A 6 16.54 -24.12 18.75
CA LEU A 6 15.34 -24.27 17.93
C LEU A 6 14.34 -25.25 18.54
N HIS A 7 14.80 -26.33 19.16
CA HIS A 7 13.92 -27.30 19.80
C HIS A 7 13.07 -26.69 20.93
N LYS A 8 13.61 -25.68 21.61
CA LYS A 8 12.93 -25.00 22.72
C LYS A 8 12.11 -23.80 22.27
N TYR A 9 12.55 -23.07 21.24
CA TYR A 9 12.01 -21.78 20.85
C TYR A 9 11.31 -21.77 19.49
N GLN A 10 11.05 -22.95 18.86
CA GLN A 10 10.38 -23.05 17.57
C GLN A 10 9.03 -22.31 17.54
N ASP A 11 8.27 -22.37 18.63
CA ASP A 11 6.96 -21.72 18.73
C ASP A 11 7.04 -20.20 18.61
N TYR A 12 8.11 -19.57 19.07
CA TYR A 12 8.34 -18.13 18.91
C TYR A 12 8.45 -17.77 17.43
N PHE A 13 9.21 -18.52 16.66
CA PHE A 13 9.41 -18.31 15.23
C PHE A 13 8.11 -18.58 14.44
N LEU A 14 7.41 -19.65 14.76
CA LEU A 14 6.16 -20.00 14.09
C LEU A 14 5.07 -18.96 14.35
N ARG A 15 4.86 -18.57 15.62
CA ARG A 15 3.91 -17.51 15.98
C ARG A 15 4.28 -16.18 15.33
N GLY A 16 5.57 -15.82 15.36
CA GLY A 16 6.05 -14.61 14.69
C GLY A 16 5.78 -14.61 13.20
N ALA A 17 6.04 -15.73 12.50
CA ALA A 17 5.75 -15.87 11.08
C ALA A 17 4.25 -15.74 10.78
N VAL A 18 3.39 -16.33 11.62
CA VAL A 18 1.93 -16.18 11.48
C VAL A 18 1.50 -14.72 11.65
N VAL A 19 2.00 -14.03 12.69
CA VAL A 19 1.70 -12.61 12.91
C VAL A 19 2.17 -11.76 11.73
N THR A 20 3.39 -11.99 11.22
CA THR A 20 3.93 -11.32 10.03
C THR A 20 2.99 -11.47 8.83
N ILE A 21 2.55 -12.70 8.52
CA ILE A 21 1.68 -12.98 7.37
C ILE A 21 0.30 -12.32 7.56
N ILE A 22 -0.32 -12.48 8.72
CA ILE A 22 -1.65 -11.92 9.01
C ILE A 22 -1.61 -10.39 8.96
N LEU A 23 -0.64 -9.77 9.60
CA LEU A 23 -0.49 -8.31 9.61
C LEU A 23 -0.28 -7.77 8.20
N SER A 24 0.59 -8.42 7.40
CA SER A 24 0.85 -8.03 6.01
C SER A 24 -0.39 -8.22 5.13
N PHE A 25 -1.14 -9.30 5.31
CA PHE A 25 -2.37 -9.55 4.57
C PHE A 25 -3.39 -8.44 4.81
N PHE A 26 -3.67 -8.11 6.07
CA PHE A 26 -4.61 -7.04 6.39
C PHE A 26 -4.11 -5.67 5.94
N ALA A 27 -2.80 -5.41 6.06
CA ALA A 27 -2.21 -4.16 5.59
C ALA A 27 -2.44 -3.95 4.09
N VAL A 28 -2.15 -4.96 3.27
CA VAL A 28 -2.34 -4.86 1.81
C VAL A 28 -3.82 -4.89 1.43
N PHE A 29 -4.63 -5.68 2.12
CA PHE A 29 -6.07 -5.74 1.85
C PHE A 29 -6.75 -4.38 2.09
N ILE A 30 -6.55 -3.78 3.26
CA ILE A 30 -7.08 -2.45 3.59
C ILE A 30 -6.39 -1.40 2.72
N GLY A 31 -5.07 -1.50 2.52
CA GLY A 31 -4.28 -0.65 1.65
C GLY A 31 -4.81 -0.65 0.21
N THR A 32 -5.28 -1.79 -0.30
CA THR A 32 -5.87 -1.89 -1.64
C THR A 32 -7.19 -1.11 -1.74
N ILE A 33 -8.04 -1.21 -0.73
CA ILE A 33 -9.31 -0.45 -0.69
C ILE A 33 -9.02 1.05 -0.65
N LEU A 34 -8.12 1.48 0.24
CA LEU A 34 -7.74 2.89 0.37
C LEU A 34 -6.99 3.41 -0.87
N GLY A 35 -6.09 2.61 -1.45
CA GLY A 35 -5.36 2.93 -2.66
C GLY A 35 -6.28 3.11 -3.87
N LEU A 36 -7.32 2.27 -3.98
CA LEU A 36 -8.36 2.45 -4.99
C LEU A 36 -9.10 3.78 -4.78
N LEU A 37 -9.51 4.08 -3.54
CA LEU A 37 -10.17 5.35 -3.21
C LEU A 37 -9.27 6.55 -3.55
N LEU A 38 -8.00 6.51 -3.18
CA LEU A 38 -7.03 7.56 -3.51
C LEU A 38 -6.88 7.75 -5.02
N THR A 39 -6.83 6.67 -5.79
CA THR A 39 -6.77 6.72 -7.25
C THR A 39 -8.03 7.35 -7.85
N LEU A 40 -9.21 7.00 -7.32
CA LEU A 40 -10.47 7.62 -7.74
C LEU A 40 -10.50 9.12 -7.40
N LEU A 41 -10.07 9.50 -6.19
CA LEU A 41 -9.98 10.91 -5.76
C LEU A 41 -9.03 11.71 -6.65
N ARG A 42 -7.88 11.16 -7.05
CA ARG A 42 -6.95 11.81 -8.01
C ARG A 42 -7.54 11.97 -9.41
N ARG A 43 -8.46 11.11 -9.81
CA ARG A 43 -9.11 11.17 -11.14
C ARG A 43 -10.37 12.03 -11.18
N THR A 44 -10.92 12.40 -10.03
CA THR A 44 -12.12 13.24 -9.98
C THR A 44 -11.79 14.66 -10.44
N ASN A 45 -12.66 15.21 -11.30
CA ASN A 45 -12.66 16.63 -11.65
C ASN A 45 -13.68 17.42 -10.80
N ILE A 46 -13.95 16.94 -9.59
CA ILE A 46 -14.89 17.60 -8.68
C ILE A 46 -14.23 18.87 -8.18
N ARG A 47 -14.90 20.00 -8.39
CA ARG A 47 -14.52 21.33 -7.87
C ARG A 47 -15.47 21.67 -6.72
N PRO A 48 -15.26 21.11 -5.53
CA PRO A 48 -16.25 21.20 -4.44
C PRO A 48 -16.50 22.64 -4.00
N ILE A 49 -15.44 23.45 -3.95
CA ILE A 49 -15.55 24.85 -3.53
C ILE A 49 -16.35 25.64 -4.56
N ARG A 50 -16.10 25.46 -5.85
CA ARG A 50 -16.88 26.10 -6.90
C ARG A 50 -18.34 25.67 -6.89
N PHE A 51 -18.62 24.40 -6.60
CA PHE A 51 -19.99 23.89 -6.47
C PHE A 51 -20.74 24.59 -5.34
N VAL A 52 -20.10 24.68 -4.15
CA VAL A 52 -20.68 25.36 -2.97
C VAL A 52 -20.89 26.84 -3.24
N LEU A 53 -19.89 27.55 -3.78
CA LEU A 53 -19.98 28.98 -4.07
C LEU A 53 -21.09 29.32 -5.09
N ASN A 54 -21.23 28.49 -6.13
CA ASN A 54 -22.32 28.65 -7.09
C ASN A 54 -23.70 28.48 -6.45
N GLN A 55 -23.83 27.63 -5.42
CA GLN A 55 -25.09 27.43 -4.70
C GLN A 55 -25.46 28.64 -3.82
N PHE A 56 -24.45 29.41 -3.38
CA PHE A 56 -24.66 30.68 -2.64
C PHE A 56 -24.66 31.93 -3.56
N GLY A 57 -24.66 31.77 -4.89
CA GLY A 57 -24.68 32.87 -5.85
C GLY A 57 -23.38 33.69 -5.89
N ILE A 58 -22.29 33.19 -5.32
CA ILE A 58 -21.00 33.89 -5.28
C ILE A 58 -20.19 33.48 -6.52
N ASP A 59 -20.09 34.39 -7.50
CA ASP A 59 -19.26 34.17 -8.70
C ASP A 59 -17.84 34.68 -8.46
N CYS A 60 -16.91 33.74 -8.20
CA CYS A 60 -15.50 34.04 -7.94
C CYS A 60 -14.63 34.05 -9.20
N LYS A 61 -15.22 34.20 -10.40
CA LYS A 61 -14.47 34.24 -11.67
C LYS A 61 -13.50 35.42 -11.80
N GLU A 62 -13.71 36.49 -11.05
CA GLU A 62 -12.94 37.74 -11.15
C GLU A 62 -11.86 37.89 -10.09
N SER A 63 -11.60 36.90 -9.24
CA SER A 63 -10.52 37.01 -8.26
C SER A 63 -9.15 36.96 -8.94
N ASN A 64 -8.40 38.03 -8.93
CA ASN A 64 -7.00 38.12 -9.39
C ASN A 64 -6.01 37.45 -8.44
N ASN A 65 -6.47 36.93 -7.29
CA ASN A 65 -5.60 36.26 -6.33
C ASN A 65 -5.34 34.81 -6.78
N PRO A 66 -4.09 34.41 -7.09
CA PRO A 66 -3.75 33.08 -7.58
C PRO A 66 -4.12 31.97 -6.57
N PHE A 67 -4.09 32.26 -5.27
CA PHE A 67 -4.47 31.31 -4.23
C PHE A 67 -5.98 31.04 -4.21
N ILE A 68 -6.81 32.09 -4.35
CA ILE A 68 -8.26 31.96 -4.44
C ILE A 68 -8.64 31.21 -5.73
N LYS A 69 -8.00 31.53 -6.85
CA LYS A 69 -8.20 30.82 -8.12
C LYS A 69 -7.82 29.34 -8.01
N PHE A 70 -6.72 29.02 -7.34
CA PHE A 70 -6.33 27.63 -7.07
C PHE A 70 -7.37 26.91 -6.19
N LEU A 71 -7.92 27.54 -5.16
CA LEU A 71 -8.96 26.96 -4.31
C LEU A 71 -10.28 26.76 -5.06
N VAL A 72 -10.71 27.73 -5.87
CA VAL A 72 -12.00 27.72 -6.55
C VAL A 72 -11.99 26.85 -7.81
N ASP A 73 -10.99 27.02 -8.65
CA ASP A 73 -10.84 26.30 -9.94
C ASP A 73 -9.99 25.04 -9.83
N GLY A 74 -9.17 24.93 -8.82
CA GLY A 74 -8.37 23.76 -8.51
C GLY A 74 -9.23 22.60 -7.99
N ASN A 75 -8.59 21.43 -7.90
CA ASN A 75 -9.17 20.27 -7.25
C ASN A 75 -8.38 19.99 -5.95
N PRO A 76 -8.79 20.56 -4.81
CA PRO A 76 -8.07 20.39 -3.54
C PRO A 76 -8.04 18.92 -3.11
N ILE A 77 -9.07 18.13 -3.43
CA ILE A 77 -9.12 16.71 -3.11
C ILE A 77 -8.01 15.96 -3.88
N LYS A 78 -7.88 16.24 -5.17
CA LYS A 78 -6.81 15.67 -6.01
C LYS A 78 -5.43 16.09 -5.49
N PHE A 79 -5.27 17.35 -5.10
CA PHE A 79 -4.02 17.87 -4.56
C PHE A 79 -3.63 17.16 -3.26
N ILE A 80 -4.53 17.07 -2.28
CA ILE A 80 -4.30 16.39 -1.00
C ILE A 80 -3.96 14.92 -1.22
N ALA A 81 -4.71 14.21 -2.06
CA ALA A 81 -4.43 12.81 -2.38
C ALA A 81 -3.05 12.64 -3.05
N SER A 82 -2.65 13.58 -3.92
CA SER A 82 -1.32 13.52 -4.56
C SER A 82 -0.20 13.79 -3.56
N VAL A 83 -0.34 14.81 -2.72
CA VAL A 83 0.64 15.13 -1.66
C VAL A 83 0.80 13.95 -0.69
N TYR A 84 -0.31 13.33 -0.28
CA TYR A 84 -0.25 12.14 0.57
C TYR A 84 0.54 11.00 -0.08
N ILE A 85 0.25 10.67 -1.33
CA ILE A 85 0.93 9.58 -2.04
C ILE A 85 2.42 9.87 -2.18
N GLU A 86 2.79 11.09 -2.56
CA GLU A 86 4.19 11.49 -2.72
C GLU A 86 4.92 11.55 -1.37
N PHE A 87 4.29 12.07 -0.32
CA PHE A 87 4.85 12.11 1.02
C PHE A 87 5.14 10.71 1.56
N VAL A 88 4.15 9.81 1.50
CA VAL A 88 4.30 8.45 2.01
C VAL A 88 5.36 7.66 1.23
N ARG A 89 5.39 7.80 -0.10
CA ARG A 89 6.39 7.14 -0.95
C ARG A 89 7.78 7.80 -0.88
N GLY A 90 7.85 9.05 -0.47
CA GLY A 90 9.09 9.81 -0.32
C GLY A 90 9.71 9.74 1.08
N THR A 91 9.05 9.11 2.05
CA THR A 91 9.56 8.99 3.42
C THR A 91 9.76 7.54 3.84
N PRO A 92 10.77 7.22 4.68
CA PRO A 92 10.99 5.85 5.16
C PRO A 92 9.81 5.34 5.99
N LEU A 93 9.41 4.08 5.78
CA LEU A 93 8.33 3.45 6.56
C LEU A 93 8.59 3.50 8.06
N LEU A 94 9.82 3.29 8.50
CA LEU A 94 10.18 3.36 9.92
C LEU A 94 9.83 4.72 10.54
N VAL A 95 10.06 5.80 9.81
CA VAL A 95 9.69 7.16 10.25
C VAL A 95 8.18 7.30 10.36
N GLN A 96 7.42 6.76 9.42
CA GLN A 96 5.96 6.76 9.44
C GLN A 96 5.41 5.99 10.65
N ILE A 97 6.00 4.83 10.96
CA ILE A 97 5.65 4.05 12.16
C ILE A 97 5.83 4.89 13.43
N TYR A 98 6.97 5.57 13.58
CA TYR A 98 7.22 6.43 14.74
C TYR A 98 6.30 7.65 14.81
N ILE A 99 5.99 8.28 13.68
CA ILE A 99 5.04 9.40 13.63
C ILE A 99 3.68 8.96 14.16
N ILE A 100 3.19 7.79 13.77
CA ILE A 100 1.90 7.28 14.21
C ILE A 100 1.98 6.81 15.66
N TYR A 101 3.04 6.10 16.03
CA TYR A 101 3.23 5.53 17.36
C TYR A 101 3.33 6.59 18.48
N ILE A 102 4.06 7.66 18.22
CA ILE A 102 4.28 8.75 19.18
C ILE A 102 3.26 9.88 18.95
N GLY A 103 3.02 10.26 17.69
CA GLY A 103 2.25 11.44 17.36
C GLY A 103 0.77 11.28 17.64
N VAL A 104 0.15 10.17 17.25
CA VAL A 104 -1.29 9.99 17.42
C VAL A 104 -1.71 9.95 18.89
N PRO A 105 -1.06 9.16 19.79
CA PRO A 105 -1.34 9.19 21.20
C PRO A 105 -1.13 10.57 21.84
N SER A 106 -0.04 11.26 21.46
CA SER A 106 0.28 12.60 22.02
C SER A 106 -0.75 13.65 21.63
N LEU A 107 -1.29 13.59 20.40
CA LEU A 107 -2.28 14.56 19.91
C LEU A 107 -3.69 14.29 20.43
N LEU A 108 -4.07 13.01 20.55
CA LEU A 108 -5.43 12.62 20.90
C LEU A 108 -5.61 12.30 22.40
N GLY A 109 -4.51 12.19 23.18
CA GLY A 109 -4.56 11.81 24.59
C GLY A 109 -5.04 10.39 24.85
N ILE A 110 -4.92 9.49 23.85
CA ILE A 110 -5.40 8.10 23.90
C ILE A 110 -4.23 7.13 23.83
N ASN A 111 -4.36 5.99 24.51
CA ASN A 111 -3.39 4.90 24.38
C ASN A 111 -3.90 3.90 23.33
N ILE A 112 -3.09 3.68 22.29
CA ILE A 112 -3.42 2.76 21.18
C ILE A 112 -2.51 1.54 21.28
N PRO A 113 -3.04 0.31 21.25
CA PRO A 113 -2.22 -0.91 21.25
C PRO A 113 -1.22 -0.93 20.09
N ASP A 114 0.02 -1.35 20.35
CA ASP A 114 1.12 -1.36 19.38
C ASP A 114 0.75 -2.08 18.08
N MET A 115 0.01 -3.19 18.16
CA MET A 115 -0.48 -3.94 17.02
C MET A 115 -1.40 -3.11 16.10
N ILE A 116 -2.25 -2.26 16.70
CA ILE A 116 -3.15 -1.37 15.93
C ILE A 116 -2.34 -0.27 15.26
N VAL A 117 -1.38 0.31 15.97
CA VAL A 117 -0.44 1.31 15.40
C VAL A 117 0.31 0.73 14.21
N ALA A 118 0.85 -0.48 14.38
CA ALA A 118 1.55 -1.19 13.31
C ALA A 118 0.65 -1.42 12.09
N ALA A 119 -0.56 -1.92 12.32
CA ALA A 119 -1.53 -2.15 11.24
C ALA A 119 -1.84 -0.83 10.50
N ILE A 120 -2.10 0.26 11.23
CA ILE A 120 -2.37 1.58 10.64
C ILE A 120 -1.19 2.06 9.80
N ALA A 121 0.03 2.00 10.32
CA ALA A 121 1.22 2.44 9.60
C ALA A 121 1.42 1.65 8.29
N LEU A 122 1.30 0.33 8.37
CA LEU A 122 1.49 -0.54 7.21
C LEU A 122 0.40 -0.36 6.16
N PHE A 123 -0.89 -0.30 6.54
CA PHE A 123 -1.94 -0.12 5.53
C PHE A 123 -1.95 1.28 4.92
N LEU A 124 -1.62 2.33 5.67
CA LEU A 124 -1.46 3.67 5.11
C LEU A 124 -0.27 3.70 4.12
N ASN A 125 0.85 3.11 4.48
CA ASN A 125 1.99 2.98 3.57
C ASN A 125 1.57 2.24 2.29
N SER A 126 1.02 1.02 2.42
CA SER A 126 0.58 0.21 1.28
C SER A 126 -0.47 0.93 0.42
N ALA A 127 -1.39 1.72 1.00
CA ALA A 127 -2.39 2.47 0.25
C ALA A 127 -1.77 3.43 -0.78
N ALA A 128 -0.66 4.10 -0.42
CA ALA A 128 0.04 4.99 -1.34
C ALA A 128 0.71 4.23 -2.49
N TYR A 129 1.35 3.09 -2.20
CA TYR A 129 1.95 2.24 -3.22
C TYR A 129 0.91 1.61 -4.13
N VAL A 130 -0.19 1.11 -3.57
CA VAL A 130 -1.30 0.53 -4.34
C VAL A 130 -1.96 1.58 -5.24
N ALA A 131 -2.16 2.81 -4.77
CA ALA A 131 -2.68 3.89 -5.63
C ALA A 131 -1.81 4.11 -6.86
N GLU A 132 -0.50 4.04 -6.70
CA GLU A 132 0.46 4.17 -7.79
C GLU A 132 0.50 2.93 -8.70
N ILE A 133 0.40 1.72 -8.12
CA ILE A 133 0.27 0.47 -8.88
C ILE A 133 -0.97 0.52 -9.78
N ILE A 134 -2.11 0.95 -9.25
CA ILE A 134 -3.35 1.07 -10.04
C ILE A 134 -3.18 2.11 -11.15
N ARG A 135 -2.59 3.28 -10.85
CA ARG A 135 -2.31 4.31 -11.86
C ARG A 135 -1.42 3.78 -12.96
N ALA A 136 -0.28 3.18 -12.61
CA ALA A 136 0.69 2.64 -13.56
C ALA A 136 0.08 1.49 -14.39
N GLY A 137 -0.70 0.60 -13.77
CA GLY A 137 -1.35 -0.50 -14.47
C GLY A 137 -2.39 -0.05 -15.51
N ILE A 138 -3.09 1.07 -15.24
CA ILE A 138 -4.01 1.66 -16.22
C ILE A 138 -3.23 2.36 -17.34
N GLU A 139 -2.17 3.08 -17.01
CA GLU A 139 -1.33 3.79 -17.97
C GLU A 139 -0.51 2.85 -18.88
N ALA A 140 -0.25 1.62 -18.42
CA ALA A 140 0.44 0.59 -19.20
C ALA A 140 -0.42 -0.01 -20.31
N VAL A 141 -1.74 0.22 -20.33
CA VAL A 141 -2.60 -0.21 -21.44
C VAL A 141 -2.34 0.69 -22.64
N ASP A 142 -2.18 0.08 -23.82
CA ASP A 142 -1.93 0.80 -25.05
C ASP A 142 -3.01 1.86 -25.32
N LYS A 143 -2.59 3.09 -25.64
CA LYS A 143 -3.48 4.22 -25.88
C LYS A 143 -4.40 3.99 -27.10
N GLY A 144 -3.93 3.24 -28.08
CA GLY A 144 -4.72 2.85 -29.25
C GLY A 144 -5.99 2.07 -28.89
N GLN A 145 -6.00 1.35 -27.75
CA GLN A 145 -7.22 0.67 -27.28
C GLN A 145 -8.33 1.67 -26.94
N MET A 146 -7.99 2.78 -26.31
CA MET A 146 -8.94 3.85 -26.03
C MET A 146 -9.39 4.55 -27.31
N GLU A 147 -8.47 4.83 -28.24
CA GLU A 147 -8.74 5.48 -29.51
C GLU A 147 -9.65 4.61 -30.40
N ALA A 148 -9.34 3.32 -30.54
CA ALA A 148 -10.15 2.37 -31.29
C ALA A 148 -11.57 2.25 -30.70
N ALA A 149 -11.70 2.10 -29.39
CA ALA A 149 -12.99 2.04 -28.72
C ALA A 149 -13.83 3.32 -28.99
N ARG A 150 -13.18 4.49 -28.97
CA ARG A 150 -13.82 5.77 -29.25
C ARG A 150 -14.24 5.91 -30.71
N SER A 151 -13.42 5.43 -31.63
CA SER A 151 -13.74 5.40 -33.10
C SER A 151 -14.93 4.51 -33.40
N LEU A 152 -15.15 3.44 -32.62
CA LEU A 152 -16.32 2.59 -32.69
C LEU A 152 -17.57 3.17 -31.99
N GLY A 153 -17.54 4.46 -31.59
CA GLY A 153 -18.68 5.16 -30.99
C GLY A 153 -18.86 4.96 -29.51
N MET A 154 -17.93 4.27 -28.80
CA MET A 154 -17.99 4.15 -27.35
C MET A 154 -17.69 5.48 -26.68
N ASN A 155 -18.49 5.85 -25.66
CA ASN A 155 -18.10 6.98 -24.82
C ASN A 155 -16.92 6.61 -23.92
N GLY A 156 -16.14 7.62 -23.45
CA GLY A 156 -14.92 7.39 -22.69
C GLY A 156 -15.13 6.58 -21.40
N ARG A 157 -16.29 6.67 -20.74
CA ARG A 157 -16.60 5.88 -19.55
C ARG A 157 -16.78 4.39 -19.89
N ARG A 158 -17.52 4.10 -20.96
CA ARG A 158 -17.70 2.70 -21.42
C ARG A 158 -16.39 2.12 -21.91
N ALA A 159 -15.61 2.85 -22.71
CA ALA A 159 -14.29 2.41 -23.16
C ALA A 159 -13.37 2.12 -21.96
N MET A 160 -13.36 2.99 -20.95
CA MET A 160 -12.59 2.75 -19.72
C MET A 160 -13.03 1.46 -19.00
N LEU A 161 -14.34 1.26 -18.82
CA LEU A 161 -14.88 0.16 -17.99
C LEU A 161 -14.76 -1.21 -18.70
N TYR A 162 -15.03 -1.24 -20.00
CA TYR A 162 -15.14 -2.51 -20.76
C TYR A 162 -13.87 -2.90 -21.51
N ILE A 163 -13.00 -1.93 -21.81
CA ILE A 163 -11.77 -2.19 -22.59
C ILE A 163 -10.51 -2.00 -21.73
N ILE A 164 -10.38 -0.83 -21.09
CA ILE A 164 -9.13 -0.47 -20.40
C ILE A 164 -8.99 -1.19 -19.06
N ILE A 165 -10.01 -1.13 -18.19
CA ILE A 165 -9.93 -1.71 -16.83
C ILE A 165 -9.67 -3.22 -16.87
N PRO A 166 -10.33 -4.05 -17.70
CA PRO A 166 -10.02 -5.48 -17.76
C PRO A 166 -8.58 -5.78 -18.18
N GLN A 167 -8.00 -4.99 -19.08
CA GLN A 167 -6.60 -5.11 -19.48
C GLN A 167 -5.66 -4.61 -18.36
N ALA A 168 -5.97 -3.46 -17.76
CA ALA A 168 -5.21 -2.90 -16.65
C ALA A 168 -5.14 -3.86 -15.46
N PHE A 169 -6.23 -4.59 -15.18
CA PHE A 169 -6.28 -5.55 -14.07
C PHE A 169 -5.21 -6.63 -14.19
N LYS A 170 -4.89 -7.07 -15.41
CA LYS A 170 -3.81 -8.04 -15.67
C LYS A 170 -2.42 -7.49 -15.31
N ASN A 171 -2.22 -6.18 -15.41
CA ASN A 171 -0.99 -5.52 -15.00
C ASN A 171 -0.97 -5.24 -13.49
N ILE A 172 -2.12 -4.86 -12.92
CA ILE A 172 -2.27 -4.48 -11.52
C ILE A 172 -2.10 -5.69 -10.59
N LEU A 173 -2.72 -6.83 -10.92
CA LEU A 173 -2.76 -7.98 -10.01
C LEU A 173 -1.38 -8.56 -9.67
N PRO A 174 -0.44 -8.77 -10.62
CA PRO A 174 0.92 -9.18 -10.29
C PRO A 174 1.67 -8.14 -9.45
N ALA A 175 1.47 -6.85 -9.72
CA ALA A 175 2.09 -5.77 -8.96
C ALA A 175 1.57 -5.71 -7.51
N LEU A 176 0.28 -5.97 -7.28
CA LEU A 176 -0.30 -6.13 -5.92
C LEU A 176 0.30 -7.34 -5.19
N GLY A 177 0.53 -8.44 -5.89
CA GLY A 177 1.21 -9.60 -5.32
C GLY A 177 2.65 -9.27 -4.89
N ASN A 178 3.37 -8.49 -5.68
CA ASN A 178 4.71 -8.01 -5.33
C ASN A 178 4.68 -7.03 -4.14
N GLU A 179 3.67 -6.16 -4.05
CA GLU A 179 3.44 -5.29 -2.90
C GLU A 179 3.23 -6.11 -1.62
N PHE A 180 2.42 -7.17 -1.68
CA PHE A 180 2.24 -8.07 -0.54
C PHE A 180 3.55 -8.70 -0.07
N ILE A 181 4.39 -9.17 -1.00
CA ILE A 181 5.71 -9.73 -0.69
C ILE A 181 6.64 -8.65 -0.09
N ALA A 182 6.55 -7.40 -0.53
CA ALA A 182 7.30 -6.28 0.02
C ALA A 182 6.86 -6.00 1.47
N ILE A 183 5.56 -5.86 1.73
CA ILE A 183 5.01 -5.61 3.07
C ILE A 183 5.35 -6.73 4.07
N ILE A 184 5.45 -8.01 3.64
CA ILE A 184 5.94 -9.09 4.51
C ILE A 184 7.34 -8.78 5.06
N LYS A 185 8.25 -8.26 4.24
CA LYS A 185 9.60 -7.88 4.67
C LYS A 185 9.57 -6.60 5.51
N ASP A 186 8.81 -5.61 5.07
CA ASP A 186 8.69 -4.30 5.69
C ASP A 186 8.01 -4.37 7.07
N SER A 187 7.15 -5.38 7.30
CA SER A 187 6.54 -5.63 8.62
C SER A 187 7.57 -5.90 9.71
N SER A 188 8.80 -6.34 9.37
CA SER A 188 9.89 -6.46 10.34
C SER A 188 10.21 -5.15 11.09
N MET A 189 9.92 -3.99 10.47
CA MET A 189 10.15 -2.68 11.09
C MET A 189 9.23 -2.41 12.29
N VAL A 190 8.06 -3.06 12.38
CA VAL A 190 7.17 -2.86 13.53
C VAL A 190 7.67 -3.53 14.81
N SER A 191 8.71 -4.36 14.71
CA SER A 191 9.41 -4.93 15.87
C SER A 191 9.95 -3.85 16.81
N VAL A 192 10.30 -2.68 16.29
CA VAL A 192 10.88 -1.56 17.07
C VAL A 192 9.87 -0.93 18.04
N ILE A 193 8.57 -1.08 17.79
CA ILE A 193 7.49 -0.61 18.65
C ILE A 193 6.88 -1.73 19.50
N GLY A 194 7.51 -2.90 19.57
CA GLY A 194 7.10 -3.99 20.47
C GLY A 194 6.14 -5.03 19.85
N VAL A 195 5.82 -4.95 18.57
CA VAL A 195 4.94 -5.93 17.91
C VAL A 195 5.65 -7.26 17.75
N ALA A 196 5.06 -8.32 18.32
CA ALA A 196 5.64 -9.66 18.37
C ALA A 196 5.52 -10.43 17.05
N GLU A 197 6.01 -9.84 15.95
CA GLU A 197 6.18 -10.48 14.65
C GLU A 197 7.51 -11.27 14.60
N LEU A 198 7.90 -11.79 13.45
CA LEU A 198 9.01 -12.72 13.32
C LEU A 198 10.36 -12.13 13.79
N MET A 199 10.68 -10.89 13.43
CA MET A 199 11.96 -10.26 13.82
C MET A 199 11.99 -9.92 15.31
N TYR A 200 10.88 -9.47 15.88
CA TYR A 200 10.74 -9.25 17.33
C TYR A 200 11.00 -10.54 18.10
N ASN A 201 10.35 -11.64 17.69
CA ASN A 201 10.53 -12.94 18.35
C ASN A 201 11.97 -13.47 18.21
N ALA A 202 12.60 -13.27 17.06
CA ALA A 202 14.02 -13.60 16.89
C ALA A 202 14.93 -12.81 17.85
N ASN A 203 14.67 -11.52 18.02
CA ASN A 203 15.40 -10.67 18.97
C ASN A 203 15.14 -11.07 20.43
N THR A 204 13.91 -11.45 20.77
CA THR A 204 13.55 -11.98 22.11
C THR A 204 14.31 -13.26 22.42
N VAL A 205 14.35 -14.20 21.48
CA VAL A 205 15.12 -15.44 21.62
C VAL A 205 16.61 -15.13 21.77
N ARG A 206 17.15 -14.24 20.92
CA ARG A 206 18.54 -13.79 20.97
C ARG A 206 18.92 -13.25 22.34
N GLY A 207 18.08 -12.40 22.93
CA GLY A 207 18.30 -11.83 24.26
C GLY A 207 18.21 -12.88 25.37
N SER A 208 17.29 -13.86 25.25
CA SER A 208 17.05 -14.87 26.29
C SER A 208 18.19 -15.87 26.46
N ILE A 209 18.95 -16.14 25.42
CA ILE A 209 20.00 -17.19 25.41
C ILE A 209 21.39 -16.62 25.13
N ALA A 210 21.53 -15.30 25.15
CA ALA A 210 22.80 -14.59 24.89
C ALA A 210 23.53 -15.05 23.60
N LEU A 211 22.76 -15.55 22.58
CA LEU A 211 23.28 -15.87 21.26
C LEU A 211 23.38 -14.61 20.41
N GLY A 212 24.35 -14.60 19.48
CA GLY A 212 24.60 -13.46 18.61
C GLY A 212 23.68 -13.43 17.39
N LEU A 213 24.05 -14.20 16.39
CA LEU A 213 23.52 -14.12 15.04
C LEU A 213 22.51 -15.22 14.71
N GLU A 214 22.58 -16.36 15.38
CA GLU A 214 21.84 -17.56 15.04
C GLU A 214 20.30 -17.36 14.98
N PRO A 215 19.64 -16.73 15.97
CA PRO A 215 18.20 -16.50 15.89
C PRO A 215 17.79 -15.56 14.74
N VAL A 216 18.64 -14.59 14.41
CA VAL A 216 18.40 -13.66 13.27
C VAL A 216 18.55 -14.41 11.94
N ILE A 217 19.52 -15.33 11.83
CA ILE A 217 19.65 -16.18 10.63
C ILE A 217 18.41 -17.05 10.46
N VAL A 218 17.87 -17.63 11.55
CA VAL A 218 16.64 -18.42 11.47
C VAL A 218 15.46 -17.56 10.96
N ALA A 219 15.29 -16.34 11.49
CA ALA A 219 14.27 -15.44 10.99
C ALA A 219 14.48 -15.09 9.51
N ALA A 220 15.72 -14.80 9.10
CA ALA A 220 16.04 -14.51 7.69
C ALA A 220 15.69 -15.68 6.77
N MET A 221 15.97 -16.93 7.20
CA MET A 221 15.61 -18.13 6.43
C MET A 221 14.09 -18.32 6.34
N ILE A 222 13.34 -18.03 7.40
CA ILE A 222 11.87 -18.11 7.39
C ILE A 222 11.30 -17.03 6.45
N TYR A 223 11.76 -15.76 6.54
CA TYR A 223 11.39 -14.72 5.58
C TYR A 223 11.69 -15.14 4.14
N PHE A 224 12.87 -15.68 3.90
CA PHE A 224 13.26 -16.15 2.57
C PHE A 224 12.34 -17.25 2.05
N VAL A 225 12.02 -18.27 2.86
CA VAL A 225 11.11 -19.34 2.46
C VAL A 225 9.73 -18.81 2.13
N ILE A 226 9.17 -17.93 2.96
CA ILE A 226 7.86 -17.33 2.74
C ILE A 226 7.86 -16.50 1.45
N THR A 227 8.79 -15.57 1.30
CA THR A 227 8.84 -14.65 0.14
C THR A 227 9.19 -15.37 -1.15
N PHE A 228 10.10 -16.34 -1.11
CA PHE A 228 10.46 -17.18 -2.26
C PHE A 228 9.26 -18.00 -2.75
N THR A 229 8.54 -18.66 -1.83
CA THR A 229 7.35 -19.46 -2.17
C THR A 229 6.28 -18.58 -2.81
N LEU A 230 5.98 -17.43 -2.21
CA LEU A 230 5.00 -16.47 -2.74
C LEU A 230 5.41 -15.92 -4.11
N THR A 231 6.70 -15.60 -4.30
CA THR A 231 7.23 -15.15 -5.60
C THR A 231 7.07 -16.22 -6.68
N ARG A 232 7.29 -17.49 -6.35
CA ARG A 232 7.07 -18.59 -7.30
C ARG A 232 5.61 -18.78 -7.66
N ILE A 233 4.71 -18.71 -6.68
CA ILE A 233 3.26 -18.78 -6.91
C ILE A 233 2.81 -17.61 -7.80
N LEU A 234 3.24 -16.39 -7.46
CA LEU A 234 2.92 -15.19 -8.23
C LEU A 234 3.39 -15.29 -9.68
N GLY A 235 4.61 -15.79 -9.93
CA GLY A 235 5.14 -15.99 -11.27
C GLY A 235 4.36 -17.03 -12.09
N ILE A 236 3.72 -18.01 -11.45
CA ILE A 236 2.81 -18.96 -12.14
C ILE A 236 1.52 -18.26 -12.55
N VAL A 237 0.94 -17.46 -11.62
CA VAL A 237 -0.29 -16.68 -11.89
C VAL A 237 -0.06 -15.70 -13.03
N GLU A 238 1.03 -14.95 -12.98
CA GLU A 238 1.39 -13.97 -14.01
C GLU A 238 1.52 -14.62 -15.41
N ARG A 239 2.21 -15.76 -15.50
CA ARG A 239 2.35 -16.49 -16.77
C ARG A 239 1.01 -16.95 -17.32
N ARG A 240 0.11 -17.45 -16.48
CA ARG A 240 -1.24 -17.86 -16.91
C ARG A 240 -2.07 -16.69 -17.41
N MET A 241 -1.96 -15.52 -16.78
CA MET A 241 -2.68 -14.31 -17.19
C MET A 241 -2.19 -13.81 -18.56
N LYS A 242 -0.86 -13.77 -18.77
CA LYS A 242 -0.27 -13.39 -20.07
C LYS A 242 -0.59 -14.36 -21.21
N ALA A 243 -0.68 -15.66 -20.93
CA ALA A 243 -1.02 -16.65 -21.93
C ALA A 243 -2.46 -16.50 -22.48
N SER A 244 -3.35 -15.82 -21.74
CA SER A 244 -4.71 -15.54 -22.22
C SER A 244 -4.79 -14.40 -23.26
N ASP A 245 -3.71 -13.63 -23.45
CA ASP A 245 -3.67 -12.51 -24.41
C ASP A 245 -3.22 -12.93 -25.83
N ILE A 246 -2.69 -14.14 -25.96
CA ILE A 246 -2.17 -14.68 -27.25
C ILE A 246 -3.27 -15.45 -28.01
N ARG A 247 -4.46 -15.54 -27.47
CA ARG A 247 -5.65 -16.10 -28.12
C ARG A 247 -6.66 -15.02 -28.46
#